data_cb94fdf83da7aeb256f4b1a2ec0cd628
#
_entry.id   cb94fdf83da7aeb256f4b1a2ec0cd628
#
_cell.length_a   1.000
_cell.length_b   1.000
_cell.length_c   1.000
_cell.angle_alpha   90.00
_cell.angle_beta   90.00
_cell.angle_gamma   90.00
#
_symmetry.space_group_name_H-M   'P 1'
#
loop_
_entity.id
_entity.type
_entity.pdbx_description
1 polymer ?
#
loop_
_entity_poly.entity_id
_entity_poly.type
_entity_poly.pdbx_seq_one_letter_code
_entity_poly.pdbx_strand_id
1 'polypeptide(L)'
;MFEFVDRVIYINLEHRTDRKEHVTNQLTTLGLPTFERFNAIKMENGAIGCSMSHLEILQEAVKNNWDHVLILEDDITFLDPELFKANF
;
A
#
# COMPACT_ATOMS: atom_id res chain seq x y z
N MET A 1 -5.11 -14.54 -8.27
CA MET A 1 -4.33 -13.48 -8.91
C MET A 1 -3.26 -12.91 -8.00
N PHE A 2 -3.59 -12.56 -6.78
CA PHE A 2 -2.62 -12.03 -5.80
C PHE A 2 -2.19 -13.10 -4.80
N GLU A 3 -2.30 -14.37 -5.16
CA GLU A 3 -2.02 -15.49 -4.27
C GLU A 3 -0.55 -15.56 -3.84
N PHE A 4 0.35 -15.06 -4.68
CA PHE A 4 1.78 -15.05 -4.36
C PHE A 4 2.20 -13.85 -3.50
N VAL A 5 1.30 -12.91 -3.25
CA VAL A 5 1.59 -11.73 -2.42
C VAL A 5 1.21 -12.04 -0.97
N ASP A 6 2.19 -11.97 -0.08
CA ASP A 6 1.98 -12.27 1.34
C ASP A 6 1.17 -11.19 2.05
N ARG A 7 1.45 -9.92 1.71
CA ARG A 7 0.79 -8.77 2.34
C ARG A 7 0.56 -7.66 1.34
N VAL A 8 -0.57 -7.00 1.46
CA VAL A 8 -0.89 -5.77 0.74
C VAL A 8 -1.01 -4.67 1.77
N ILE A 9 -0.15 -3.65 1.68
CA ILE A 9 -0.08 -2.59 2.67
C ILE A 9 -0.14 -1.24 1.97
N TYR A 10 -1.04 -0.37 2.41
CA TYR A 10 -1.08 1.01 1.91
C TYR A 10 -0.63 1.98 2.99
N ILE A 11 0.13 3.00 2.58
CA ILE A 11 0.68 4.01 3.45
C ILE A 11 -0.26 5.22 3.46
N ASN A 12 -0.70 5.64 4.63
CA ASN A 12 -1.65 6.73 4.78
C ASN A 12 -1.37 7.53 6.05
N LEU A 13 -1.35 8.86 5.94
CA LEU A 13 -1.28 9.77 7.08
C LEU A 13 -2.62 9.77 7.81
N GLU A 14 -2.59 9.68 9.12
CA GLU A 14 -3.79 9.51 9.95
C GLU A 14 -4.86 10.58 9.69
N HIS A 15 -4.45 11.83 9.48
CA HIS A 15 -5.40 12.92 9.26
C HIS A 15 -5.97 12.97 7.84
N ARG A 16 -5.42 12.20 6.90
CA ARG A 16 -5.88 12.19 5.51
C ARG A 16 -6.93 11.09 5.31
N THR A 17 -8.08 11.31 5.93
CA THR A 17 -9.22 10.38 5.81
C THR A 17 -9.77 10.33 4.39
N ASP A 18 -9.66 11.44 3.65
CA ASP A 18 -10.03 11.53 2.24
C ASP A 18 -9.21 10.57 1.38
N ARG A 19 -7.90 10.52 1.59
CA ARG A 19 -7.02 9.62 0.85
C ARG A 19 -7.21 8.19 1.28
N LYS A 20 -7.48 7.95 2.56
CA LYS A 20 -7.78 6.60 3.04
C LYS A 20 -9.01 6.05 2.34
N GLU A 21 -10.07 6.83 2.21
CA GLU A 21 -11.27 6.44 1.51
C GLU A 21 -10.97 6.15 0.04
N HIS A 22 -10.19 7.02 -0.61
CA HIS A 22 -9.80 6.85 -2.00
C HIS A 22 -9.06 5.52 -2.23
N VAL A 23 -8.00 5.26 -1.46
CA VAL A 23 -7.18 4.06 -1.67
C VAL A 23 -7.95 2.78 -1.33
N THR A 24 -8.77 2.79 -0.29
CA THR A 24 -9.57 1.60 0.05
C THR A 24 -10.60 1.31 -1.03
N ASN A 25 -11.19 2.33 -1.64
CA ASN A 25 -12.09 2.15 -2.77
C ASN A 25 -11.36 1.57 -3.98
N GLN A 26 -10.14 2.04 -4.25
CA GLN A 26 -9.32 1.52 -5.34
C GLN A 26 -8.99 0.04 -5.14
N LEU A 27 -8.58 -0.32 -3.93
CA LEU A 27 -8.21 -1.71 -3.61
C LEU A 27 -9.43 -2.63 -3.66
N THR A 28 -10.58 -2.16 -3.20
CA THR A 28 -11.83 -2.92 -3.25
C THR A 28 -12.25 -3.15 -4.70
N THR A 29 -12.15 -2.12 -5.53
CA THR A 29 -12.48 -2.22 -6.96
C THR A 29 -11.54 -3.21 -7.66
N LEU A 30 -10.28 -3.25 -7.25
CA LEU A 30 -9.30 -4.19 -7.80
C LEU A 30 -9.60 -5.63 -7.40
N GLY A 31 -10.43 -5.85 -6.38
CA GLY A 31 -10.83 -7.18 -5.96
C GLY A 31 -9.91 -7.84 -4.95
N LEU A 32 -9.09 -7.07 -4.25
CA LEU A 32 -8.23 -7.62 -3.21
C LEU A 32 -9.06 -8.03 -1.99
N PRO A 33 -8.90 -9.27 -1.51
CA PRO A 33 -9.70 -9.75 -0.37
C PRO A 33 -9.29 -9.12 0.95
N THR A 34 -8.00 -8.79 1.10
CA THR A 34 -7.47 -8.20 2.33
C THR A 34 -6.39 -7.18 2.00
N PHE A 35 -6.31 -6.15 2.80
CA PHE A 35 -5.24 -5.15 2.75
C PHE A 35 -5.12 -4.47 4.10
N GLU A 36 -3.94 -3.93 4.40
CA GLU A 36 -3.62 -3.34 5.69
C GLU A 36 -3.18 -1.90 5.52
N ARG A 37 -3.50 -1.09 6.53
CA ARG A 37 -3.05 0.30 6.59
C ARG A 37 -1.74 0.39 7.40
N PHE A 38 -0.75 1.10 6.85
CA PHE A 38 0.45 1.49 7.58
C PHE A 38 0.35 2.97 7.91
N ASN A 39 0.53 3.32 9.17
CA ASN A 39 0.49 4.73 9.60
C ASN A 39 1.75 5.44 9.08
N ALA A 40 1.57 6.33 8.13
CA ALA A 40 2.70 6.99 7.47
C ALA A 40 3.53 7.80 8.47
N ILE A 41 4.85 7.74 8.29
CA ILE A 41 5.78 8.53 9.09
C ILE A 41 5.75 9.96 8.57
N LYS A 42 5.39 10.89 9.46
CA LYS A 42 5.31 12.31 9.11
C LYS A 42 6.63 13.01 9.41
N MET A 43 7.22 13.62 8.38
CA MET A 43 8.44 14.41 8.47
C MET A 43 8.19 15.77 7.82
N GLU A 44 9.01 16.78 8.17
CA GLU A 44 8.92 18.09 7.51
C GLU A 44 9.08 17.94 5.98
N ASN A 45 10.02 17.11 5.56
CA ASN A 45 10.16 16.75 4.17
C ASN A 45 9.32 15.51 3.89
N GLY A 46 8.24 15.67 3.12
CA GLY A 46 7.33 14.58 2.82
C GLY A 46 7.98 13.42 2.08
N ALA A 47 8.97 13.71 1.22
CA ALA A 47 9.69 12.65 0.50
C ALA A 47 10.49 11.76 1.47
N ILE A 48 11.10 12.36 2.49
CA ILE A 48 11.85 11.61 3.50
C ILE A 48 10.88 10.75 4.31
N GLY A 49 9.74 11.30 4.73
CA GLY A 49 8.72 10.54 5.47
C GLY A 49 8.21 9.35 4.67
N CYS A 50 7.96 9.52 3.38
CA CYS A 50 7.53 8.45 2.49
C CYS A 50 8.60 7.37 2.40
N SER A 51 9.87 7.73 2.20
CA SER A 51 10.97 6.79 2.13
C SER A 51 11.13 6.01 3.43
N MET A 52 11.00 6.66 4.58
CA MET A 52 11.09 6.00 5.88
C MET A 52 9.94 5.03 6.10
N SER A 53 8.72 5.37 5.64
CA SER A 53 7.58 4.47 5.73
C SER A 53 7.82 3.20 4.92
N HIS A 54 8.30 3.33 3.70
CA HIS A 54 8.64 2.17 2.86
C HIS A 54 9.72 1.31 3.52
N LEU A 55 10.77 1.95 4.03
CA LEU A 55 11.87 1.22 4.67
C LEU A 55 11.38 0.42 5.87
N GLU A 56 10.52 1.00 6.68
CA GLU A 56 9.99 0.32 7.86
C GLU A 56 9.14 -0.90 7.49
N ILE A 57 8.33 -0.78 6.44
CA ILE A 57 7.56 -1.92 5.92
C ILE A 57 8.50 -3.02 5.41
N LEU A 58 9.56 -2.66 4.71
CA LEU A 58 10.53 -3.63 4.21
C LEU A 58 11.26 -4.33 5.36
N GLN A 59 11.56 -3.62 6.43
CA GLN A 59 12.16 -4.22 7.63
C GLN A 59 11.21 -5.22 8.28
N GLU A 60 9.91 -4.90 8.33
CA GLU A 60 8.91 -5.83 8.82
C GLU A 60 8.80 -7.07 7.94
N ALA A 61 8.91 -6.90 6.62
CA ALA A 61 8.88 -8.01 5.69
C ALA A 61 10.05 -8.96 5.93
N VAL A 62 11.25 -8.44 6.16
CA VAL A 62 12.43 -9.26 6.47
C VAL A 62 12.23 -9.98 7.81
N LYS A 63 11.77 -9.26 8.82
CA LYS A 63 11.57 -9.80 10.16
C LYS A 63 10.53 -10.92 10.17
N ASN A 64 9.49 -10.80 9.37
CA ASN A 64 8.39 -11.77 9.33
C ASN A 64 8.50 -12.77 8.18
N ASN A 65 9.60 -12.74 7.43
CA ASN A 65 9.85 -13.64 6.29
C ASN A 65 8.78 -13.57 5.21
N TRP A 66 8.29 -12.34 4.92
CA TRP A 66 7.38 -12.14 3.80
C TRP A 66 8.19 -12.12 2.52
N ASP A 67 7.92 -13.06 1.61
CA ASP A 67 8.64 -13.14 0.33
C ASP A 67 8.19 -12.03 -0.61
N HIS A 68 6.92 -11.70 -0.59
CA HIS A 68 6.34 -10.69 -1.49
C HIS A 68 5.39 -9.79 -0.72
N VAL A 69 5.63 -8.49 -0.80
CA VAL A 69 4.75 -7.48 -0.20
C VAL A 69 4.43 -6.43 -1.26
N LEU A 70 3.16 -6.08 -1.38
CA LEU A 70 2.72 -5.00 -2.26
C LEU A 70 2.51 -3.75 -1.41
N ILE A 71 3.31 -2.72 -1.67
CA ILE A 71 3.25 -1.45 -0.95
C ILE A 71 2.65 -0.40 -1.87
N LEU A 72 1.61 0.28 -1.38
CA LEU A 72 0.91 1.30 -2.15
C LEU A 72 0.86 2.60 -1.37
N GLU A 73 0.87 3.72 -2.08
CA GLU A 73 0.63 5.03 -1.49
C GLU A 73 -0.86 5.37 -1.64
N ASP A 74 -1.37 6.20 -0.74
CA ASP A 74 -2.80 6.48 -0.64
C ASP A 74 -3.37 7.38 -1.76
N ASP A 75 -2.52 7.88 -2.65
CA ASP A 75 -2.92 8.68 -3.81
C ASP A 75 -2.93 7.88 -5.11
N ILE A 76 -2.70 6.58 -5.05
CA ILE A 76 -2.69 5.73 -6.25
C ILE A 76 -4.09 5.62 -6.86
N THR A 77 -4.14 5.58 -8.19
CA THR A 77 -5.37 5.34 -8.94
C THR A 77 -5.10 4.32 -10.03
N PHE A 78 -5.93 3.28 -10.07
CA PHE A 78 -5.85 2.26 -11.11
C PHE A 78 -6.74 2.69 -12.28
N LEU A 79 -6.11 3.18 -13.36
CA LEU A 79 -6.85 3.65 -14.54
C LEU A 79 -7.52 2.51 -15.27
N ASP A 80 -6.90 1.34 -15.28
CA ASP A 80 -7.46 0.13 -15.89
C ASP A 80 -7.20 -1.05 -14.96
N PRO A 81 -8.11 -1.30 -14.00
CA PRO A 81 -7.92 -2.39 -13.04
C PRO A 81 -7.78 -3.75 -13.69
N GLU A 82 -8.51 -4.01 -14.77
CA GLU A 82 -8.45 -5.29 -15.45
C GLU A 82 -7.09 -5.51 -16.12
N LEU A 83 -6.53 -4.48 -16.73
CA LEU A 83 -5.21 -4.55 -17.33
C LEU A 83 -4.13 -4.73 -16.27
N PHE A 84 -4.26 -4.05 -15.15
CA PHE A 84 -3.33 -4.22 -14.02
C PHE A 84 -3.34 -5.66 -13.54
N LYS A 85 -4.52 -6.25 -13.35
CA LYS A 85 -4.67 -7.63 -12.92
C LYS A 85 -4.04 -8.60 -13.91
N ALA A 86 -4.23 -8.35 -15.21
CA ALA A 86 -3.73 -9.24 -16.26
C ALA A 86 -2.20 -9.29 -16.28
N ASN A 87 -1.52 -8.22 -15.86
CA ASN A 87 -0.06 -8.12 -15.88
C ASN A 87 0.57 -8.42 -14.52
N PHE A 88 -0.21 -8.68 -13.52
CA PHE A 88 0.30 -8.99 -12.19
C PHE A 88 0.61 -10.47 -12.04
#